data_8244f3d54b7342f0e0853e1b1787475a
#
_entry.id   8244f3d54b7342f0e0853e1b1787475a
#
_cell.length_a   1.000
_cell.length_b   1.000
_cell.length_c   1.000
_cell.angle_alpha   90.00
_cell.angle_beta   90.00
_cell.angle_gamma   90.00
#
_symmetry.space_group_name_H-M   'P 1'
#
loop_
_entity.id
_entity.type
_entity.pdbx_description
1 polymer ?
#
loop_
_entity_poly.entity_id
_entity_poly.type
_entity_poly.pdbx_seq_one_letter_code
_entity_poly.pdbx_strand_id
1 'polypeptide(L)'
;MIDINQMREREIIRYLGYKKIQPDEQVMMLIHQCMEDVARTAQPRHIYRRFALTHLSAGHMQAGGVELLSNSLERNLKDCSEVIFFAATLGHEIDRLMERYLRLNITKAAVLQSTAAEAIECYCNLCQKNIEKEAAKDGLFVRPRYSPGYGDLSLDVQSSFLKALLSLIHI
;
A
#
# COMPACT_ATOMS: atom_id res chain seq x y z
N MET A 1 -3.30 -6.09 14.55
CA MET A 1 -2.43 -7.26 14.30
C MET A 1 -2.73 -7.75 12.90
N ILE A 2 -1.72 -8.09 12.11
CA ILE A 2 -1.92 -8.70 10.79
C ILE A 2 -2.23 -10.18 11.03
N ASP A 3 -3.32 -10.65 10.45
CA ASP A 3 -3.68 -12.05 10.51
C ASP A 3 -2.87 -12.80 9.42
N ILE A 4 -2.04 -13.74 9.85
CA ILE A 4 -1.21 -14.58 8.98
C ILE A 4 -2.05 -15.30 7.92
N ASN A 5 -3.29 -15.70 8.29
CA ASN A 5 -4.20 -16.42 7.39
C ASN A 5 -4.76 -15.54 6.25
N GLN A 6 -4.59 -14.24 6.33
CA GLN A 6 -4.98 -13.31 5.27
C GLN A 6 -3.88 -13.09 4.24
N MET A 7 -2.61 -13.41 4.58
CA MET A 7 -1.50 -13.34 3.64
C MET A 7 -1.57 -14.52 2.66
N ARG A 8 -1.45 -14.23 1.37
CA ARG A 8 -1.56 -15.23 0.30
C ARG A 8 -0.17 -15.67 -0.14
N GLU A 9 0.21 -16.90 0.16
CA GLU A 9 1.49 -17.48 -0.25
C GLU A 9 1.76 -17.31 -1.76
N ARG A 10 0.72 -17.48 -2.58
CA ARG A 10 0.82 -17.29 -4.03
C ARG A 10 1.34 -15.89 -4.41
N GLU A 11 0.92 -14.85 -3.70
CA GLU A 11 1.38 -13.49 -3.98
C GLU A 11 2.82 -13.28 -3.52
N ILE A 12 3.20 -13.85 -2.37
CA ILE A 12 4.59 -13.83 -1.90
C ILE A 12 5.50 -14.52 -2.93
N ILE A 13 5.11 -15.69 -3.42
CA ILE A 13 5.82 -16.44 -4.47
C ILE A 13 5.93 -15.60 -5.75
N ARG A 14 4.87 -14.90 -6.13
CA ARG A 14 4.86 -14.00 -7.29
C ARG A 14 5.83 -12.83 -7.11
N TYR A 15 5.87 -12.21 -5.93
CA TYR A 15 6.80 -11.11 -5.60
C TYR A 15 8.26 -11.59 -5.58
N LEU A 16 8.53 -12.84 -5.23
CA LEU A 16 9.85 -13.46 -5.36
C LEU A 16 10.27 -13.73 -6.81
N GLY A 17 9.38 -13.50 -7.78
CA GLY A 17 9.67 -13.68 -9.20
C GLY A 17 9.40 -15.07 -9.77
N TYR A 18 8.85 -15.97 -8.99
CA TYR A 18 8.42 -17.29 -9.49
C TYR A 18 7.17 -17.14 -10.36
N LYS A 19 7.28 -17.46 -11.66
CA LYS A 19 6.15 -17.30 -12.62
C LYS A 19 5.44 -18.62 -12.91
N LYS A 20 6.19 -19.70 -13.15
CA LYS A 20 5.66 -21.02 -13.58
C LYS A 20 6.23 -22.19 -12.79
N ILE A 21 7.31 -21.96 -12.04
CA ILE A 21 8.01 -22.99 -11.26
C ILE A 21 7.59 -22.77 -9.80
N GLN A 22 7.28 -23.85 -9.11
CA GLN A 22 7.04 -23.81 -7.66
C GLN A 22 8.37 -23.65 -6.93
N PRO A 23 8.44 -22.89 -5.84
CA PRO A 23 9.60 -22.86 -4.95
C PRO A 23 9.88 -24.26 -4.40
N ASP A 24 11.14 -24.55 -4.13
CA ASP A 24 11.51 -25.76 -3.40
C ASP A 24 11.05 -25.70 -1.93
N GLU A 25 11.20 -26.84 -1.24
CA GLU A 25 10.75 -26.97 0.15
C GLU A 25 11.49 -26.01 1.10
N GLN A 26 12.77 -25.71 0.82
CA GLN A 26 13.55 -24.79 1.66
C GLN A 26 13.03 -23.36 1.54
N VAL A 27 12.72 -22.90 0.33
CA VAL A 27 12.12 -21.57 0.10
C VAL A 27 10.72 -21.51 0.70
N MET A 28 9.91 -22.56 0.58
CA MET A 28 8.59 -22.61 1.23
C MET A 28 8.69 -22.51 2.76
N MET A 29 9.63 -23.21 3.38
CA MET A 29 9.87 -23.06 4.82
C MET A 29 10.27 -21.62 5.20
N LEU A 30 11.11 -20.97 4.38
CA LEU A 30 11.48 -19.56 4.61
C LEU A 30 10.27 -18.63 4.47
N ILE A 31 9.37 -18.87 3.52
CA ILE A 31 8.13 -18.10 3.36
C ILE A 31 7.29 -18.20 4.64
N HIS A 32 7.04 -19.40 5.14
CA HIS A 32 6.25 -19.59 6.36
C HIS A 32 6.89 -18.92 7.57
N GLN A 33 8.21 -19.07 7.75
CA GLN A 33 8.94 -18.38 8.82
C GLN A 33 8.83 -16.85 8.70
N CYS A 34 8.94 -16.30 7.50
CA CYS A 34 8.81 -14.87 7.29
C CYS A 34 7.36 -14.37 7.52
N MET A 35 6.35 -15.18 7.19
CA MET A 35 4.95 -14.85 7.49
C MET A 35 4.72 -14.77 9.01
N GLU A 36 5.26 -15.72 9.78
CA GLU A 36 5.21 -15.69 11.24
C GLU A 36 5.99 -14.49 11.81
N ASP A 37 7.19 -14.23 11.29
CA ASP A 37 8.01 -13.08 11.70
C ASP A 37 7.27 -11.77 11.46
N VAL A 38 6.66 -11.58 10.30
CA VAL A 38 5.86 -10.38 9.97
C VAL A 38 4.63 -10.28 10.88
N ALA A 39 3.86 -11.36 11.05
CA ALA A 39 2.66 -11.34 11.88
C ALA A 39 2.96 -10.96 13.34
N ARG A 40 4.11 -11.42 13.87
CA ARG A 40 4.57 -11.11 15.23
C ARG A 40 5.12 -9.70 15.38
N THR A 41 5.81 -9.18 14.35
CA THR A 41 6.63 -7.96 14.44
C THR A 41 5.89 -6.73 13.95
N ALA A 42 5.00 -6.88 12.97
CA ALA A 42 4.32 -5.76 12.36
C ALA A 42 3.43 -5.01 13.35
N GLN A 43 3.50 -3.68 13.28
CA GLN A 43 2.64 -2.73 13.97
C GLN A 43 1.94 -1.86 12.94
N PRO A 44 0.94 -2.39 12.23
CA PRO A 44 0.34 -1.70 11.10
C PRO A 44 -0.40 -0.44 11.56
N ARG A 45 -0.18 0.64 10.83
CA ARG A 45 -0.87 1.93 11.05
C ARG A 45 -1.27 2.49 9.69
N HIS A 46 -2.32 3.29 9.67
CA HIS A 46 -2.74 4.01 8.49
C HIS A 46 -3.30 5.37 8.85
N ILE A 47 -3.31 6.24 7.86
CA ILE A 47 -3.99 7.52 7.86
C ILE A 47 -4.67 7.71 6.52
N TYR A 48 -5.85 8.29 6.51
CA TYR A 48 -6.50 8.73 5.28
C TYR A 48 -7.25 10.03 5.51
N ARG A 49 -7.44 10.77 4.42
CA ARG A 49 -8.23 12.00 4.39
C ARG A 49 -8.98 12.13 3.09
N ARG A 50 -10.15 12.70 3.19
CA ARG A 50 -11.04 13.02 2.08
C ARG A 50 -10.83 14.48 1.68
N PHE A 51 -10.66 14.72 0.39
CA PHE A 51 -10.46 16.04 -0.18
C PHE A 51 -11.41 16.24 -1.35
N ALA A 52 -11.87 17.47 -1.55
CA ALA A 52 -12.54 17.86 -2.80
C ALA A 52 -11.56 17.69 -3.97
N LEU A 53 -12.03 17.16 -5.07
CA LEU A 53 -11.28 17.00 -6.30
C LEU A 53 -11.69 18.07 -7.29
N THR A 54 -10.72 18.81 -7.80
CA THR A 54 -10.93 19.84 -8.85
C THR A 54 -10.23 19.39 -10.12
N HIS A 55 -10.98 19.30 -11.21
CA HIS A 55 -10.45 19.09 -12.55
C HIS A 55 -10.08 20.44 -13.15
N LEU A 56 -8.81 20.66 -13.49
CA LEU A 56 -8.29 21.93 -14.02
C LEU A 56 -8.22 21.92 -15.55
N SER A 57 -7.69 20.84 -16.12
CA SER A 57 -7.64 20.58 -17.56
C SER A 57 -7.45 19.08 -17.80
N ALA A 58 -7.40 18.65 -19.06
CA ALA A 58 -7.15 17.23 -19.38
C ALA A 58 -5.85 16.73 -18.73
N GLY A 59 -5.96 15.66 -17.96
CA GLY A 59 -4.84 15.06 -17.22
C GLY A 59 -4.33 15.89 -16.04
N HIS A 60 -4.96 17.02 -15.71
CA HIS A 60 -4.54 17.90 -14.62
C HIS A 60 -5.66 18.12 -13.61
N MET A 61 -5.44 17.68 -12.40
CA MET A 61 -6.37 17.76 -11.28
C MET A 61 -5.67 18.30 -10.04
N GLN A 62 -6.45 18.74 -9.07
CA GLN A 62 -5.95 19.20 -7.77
C GLN A 62 -6.81 18.68 -6.63
N ALA A 63 -6.18 18.25 -5.55
CA ALA A 63 -6.84 17.86 -4.31
C ALA A 63 -5.93 18.09 -3.11
N GLY A 64 -6.46 18.60 -1.99
CA GLY A 64 -5.70 18.82 -0.76
C GLY A 64 -4.44 19.68 -0.93
N GLY A 65 -4.44 20.63 -1.88
CA GLY A 65 -3.28 21.46 -2.22
C GLY A 65 -2.19 20.73 -3.03
N VAL A 66 -2.46 19.51 -3.50
CA VAL A 66 -1.55 18.71 -4.32
C VAL A 66 -2.00 18.75 -5.78
N GLU A 67 -1.10 19.06 -6.70
CA GLU A 67 -1.32 18.91 -8.13
C GLU A 67 -1.12 17.46 -8.57
N LEU A 68 -2.04 16.96 -9.38
CA LEU A 68 -2.09 15.58 -9.86
C LEU A 68 -2.06 15.62 -11.39
N LEU A 69 -0.90 15.30 -11.96
CA LEU A 69 -0.67 15.27 -13.41
C LEU A 69 -0.65 13.82 -13.89
N SER A 70 -1.75 13.34 -14.43
CA SER A 70 -1.87 11.97 -14.94
C SER A 70 -3.19 11.76 -15.69
N ASN A 71 -3.10 11.36 -16.95
CA ASN A 71 -4.27 10.96 -17.75
C ASN A 71 -4.87 9.63 -17.26
N SER A 72 -4.03 8.74 -16.76
CA SER A 72 -4.48 7.44 -16.25
C SER A 72 -5.24 7.59 -14.94
N LEU A 73 -4.76 8.47 -14.04
CA LEU A 73 -5.47 8.80 -12.80
C LEU A 73 -6.78 9.54 -13.10
N GLU A 74 -6.80 10.48 -14.05
CA GLU A 74 -8.02 11.17 -14.45
C GLU A 74 -9.10 10.18 -14.92
N ARG A 75 -8.72 9.17 -15.72
CA ARG A 75 -9.66 8.12 -16.14
C ARG A 75 -10.16 7.29 -14.95
N ASN A 76 -9.30 7.02 -13.98
CA ASN A 76 -9.70 6.32 -12.74
C ASN A 76 -10.67 7.15 -11.91
N LEU A 77 -10.46 8.48 -11.84
CA LEU A 77 -11.26 9.41 -11.05
C LEU A 77 -12.40 10.07 -11.86
N LYS A 78 -12.70 9.57 -13.06
CA LYS A 78 -13.79 10.09 -13.87
C LYS A 78 -15.10 10.13 -13.07
N ASP A 79 -15.79 11.26 -13.11
CA ASP A 79 -17.05 11.53 -12.42
C ASP A 79 -16.93 11.53 -10.87
N CYS A 80 -15.70 11.56 -10.33
CA CYS A 80 -15.48 11.75 -8.91
C CYS A 80 -15.41 13.25 -8.57
N SER A 81 -16.12 13.66 -7.52
CA SER A 81 -16.04 15.01 -6.94
C SER A 81 -15.08 15.07 -5.76
N GLU A 82 -14.63 13.93 -5.27
CA GLU A 82 -13.77 13.81 -4.10
C GLU A 82 -12.75 12.70 -4.31
N VAL A 83 -11.66 12.79 -3.56
CA VAL A 83 -10.59 11.80 -3.52
C VAL A 83 -10.15 11.55 -2.09
N ILE A 84 -9.77 10.33 -1.80
CA ILE A 84 -9.18 9.95 -0.50
C ILE A 84 -7.69 9.73 -0.69
N PHE A 85 -6.88 10.55 -0.02
CA PHE A 85 -5.47 10.25 0.16
C PHE A 85 -5.33 9.26 1.31
N PHE A 86 -4.52 8.23 1.10
CA PHE A 86 -4.33 7.13 2.03
C PHE A 86 -2.86 6.76 2.13
N ALA A 87 -2.37 6.57 3.35
CA ALA A 87 -1.04 6.04 3.60
C ALA A 87 -1.10 4.97 4.69
N ALA A 88 -0.30 3.92 4.54
CA ALA A 88 -0.20 2.82 5.48
C ALA A 88 1.26 2.38 5.67
N THR A 89 1.57 1.82 6.82
CA THR A 89 2.87 1.24 7.16
C THR A 89 2.71 -0.02 7.98
N LEU A 90 3.69 -0.92 7.92
CA LEU A 90 3.81 -2.07 8.82
C LEU A 90 4.54 -1.73 10.12
N GLY A 91 5.08 -0.51 10.23
CA GLY A 91 5.88 -0.06 11.37
C GLY A 91 7.38 -0.32 11.20
N HIS A 92 8.18 0.45 11.91
CA HIS A 92 9.65 0.47 11.79
C HIS A 92 10.34 -0.83 12.24
N GLU A 93 9.68 -1.66 13.02
CA GLU A 93 10.27 -2.95 13.44
C GLU A 93 10.43 -3.91 12.27
N ILE A 94 9.61 -3.82 11.23
CA ILE A 94 9.80 -4.59 10.00
C ILE A 94 11.06 -4.11 9.26
N ASP A 95 11.34 -2.81 9.24
CA ASP A 95 12.53 -2.26 8.60
C ASP A 95 13.79 -2.72 9.34
N ARG A 96 13.79 -2.72 10.69
CA ARG A 96 14.88 -3.26 11.51
C ARG A 96 15.11 -4.75 11.26
N LEU A 97 14.04 -5.52 11.15
CA LEU A 97 14.12 -6.95 10.85
C LEU A 97 14.71 -7.18 9.46
N MET A 98 14.33 -6.36 8.49
CA MET A 98 14.88 -6.37 7.13
C MET A 98 16.39 -6.08 7.15
N GLU A 99 16.82 -5.01 7.80
CA GLU A 99 18.24 -4.66 7.93
C GLU A 99 19.05 -5.78 8.58
N ARG A 100 18.49 -6.42 9.61
CA ARG A 100 19.13 -7.56 10.26
C ARG A 100 19.34 -8.71 9.29
N TYR A 101 18.31 -9.09 8.51
CA TYR A 101 18.42 -10.20 7.57
C TYR A 101 19.31 -9.87 6.37
N LEU A 102 19.35 -8.64 5.91
CA LEU A 102 20.30 -8.21 4.88
C LEU A 102 21.77 -8.48 5.27
N ARG A 103 22.09 -8.43 6.57
CA ARG A 103 23.44 -8.72 7.08
C ARG A 103 23.72 -10.19 7.34
N LEU A 104 22.68 -10.98 7.71
CA LEU A 104 22.82 -12.34 8.19
C LEU A 104 22.47 -13.41 7.15
N ASN A 105 21.46 -13.13 6.32
CA ASN A 105 20.92 -14.09 5.35
C ASN A 105 20.16 -13.35 4.25
N ILE A 106 20.84 -13.08 3.15
CA ILE A 106 20.29 -12.32 2.03
C ILE A 106 19.05 -12.99 1.40
N THR A 107 19.03 -14.32 1.37
CA THR A 107 17.87 -15.07 0.85
C THR A 107 16.65 -14.84 1.74
N LYS A 108 16.82 -14.92 3.06
CA LYS A 108 15.74 -14.65 4.01
C LYS A 108 15.29 -13.18 3.94
N ALA A 109 16.19 -12.25 3.69
CA ALA A 109 15.85 -10.84 3.48
C ALA A 109 14.95 -10.65 2.24
N ALA A 110 15.27 -11.30 1.12
CA ALA A 110 14.44 -11.24 -0.08
C ALA A 110 13.05 -11.84 0.14
N VAL A 111 12.96 -12.97 0.86
CA VAL A 111 11.68 -13.57 1.24
C VAL A 111 10.89 -12.67 2.17
N LEU A 112 11.55 -12.06 3.19
CA LEU A 112 10.89 -11.14 4.11
C LEU A 112 10.36 -9.90 3.38
N GLN A 113 11.10 -9.34 2.42
CA GLN A 113 10.64 -8.22 1.61
C GLN A 113 9.36 -8.55 0.84
N SER A 114 9.32 -9.71 0.20
CA SER A 114 8.14 -10.17 -0.54
C SER A 114 6.95 -10.44 0.38
N THR A 115 7.21 -10.99 1.57
CA THR A 115 6.20 -11.24 2.59
C THR A 115 5.64 -9.93 3.15
N ALA A 116 6.50 -8.95 3.43
CA ALA A 116 6.08 -7.63 3.90
C ALA A 116 5.26 -6.88 2.83
N ALA A 117 5.60 -7.05 1.54
CA ALA A 117 4.81 -6.51 0.44
C ALA A 117 3.38 -7.09 0.40
N GLU A 118 3.21 -8.40 0.56
CA GLU A 118 1.88 -9.00 0.66
C GLU A 118 1.15 -8.57 1.94
N ALA A 119 1.85 -8.50 3.07
CA ALA A 119 1.26 -8.11 4.33
C ALA A 119 0.70 -6.68 4.31
N ILE A 120 1.43 -5.71 3.72
CA ILE A 120 0.93 -4.33 3.58
C ILE A 120 -0.26 -4.26 2.62
N GLU A 121 -0.27 -5.04 1.53
CA GLU A 121 -1.41 -5.10 0.62
C GLU A 121 -2.66 -5.68 1.31
N CYS A 122 -2.52 -6.74 2.10
CA CYS A 122 -3.62 -7.28 2.91
C CYS A 122 -4.17 -6.23 3.88
N TYR A 123 -3.28 -5.51 4.56
CA TYR A 123 -3.69 -4.44 5.48
C TYR A 123 -4.39 -3.29 4.74
N CYS A 124 -3.86 -2.85 3.60
CA CYS A 124 -4.50 -1.83 2.76
C CYS A 124 -5.90 -2.27 2.28
N ASN A 125 -6.07 -3.55 1.92
CA ASN A 125 -7.37 -4.09 1.53
C ASN A 125 -8.38 -4.05 2.68
N LEU A 126 -7.94 -4.34 3.91
CA LEU A 126 -8.79 -4.23 5.10
C LEU A 126 -9.19 -2.77 5.36
N CYS A 127 -8.24 -1.84 5.29
CA CYS A 127 -8.51 -0.40 5.44
C CYS A 127 -9.48 0.11 4.38
N GLN A 128 -9.28 -0.30 3.12
CA GLN A 128 -10.18 0.07 2.02
C GLN A 128 -11.62 -0.39 2.29
N LYS A 129 -11.84 -1.62 2.73
CA LYS A 129 -13.17 -2.12 3.08
C LYS A 129 -13.86 -1.27 4.16
N ASN A 130 -13.09 -0.73 5.11
CA ASN A 130 -13.64 0.16 6.13
C ASN A 130 -13.99 1.53 5.55
N ILE A 131 -13.12 2.09 4.71
CA ILE A 131 -13.37 3.34 3.98
C ILE A 131 -14.62 3.21 3.08
N GLU A 132 -14.76 2.09 2.36
CA GLU A 132 -15.93 1.80 1.55
C GLU A 132 -17.24 1.79 2.35
N LYS A 133 -17.21 1.17 3.55
CA LYS A 133 -18.37 1.16 4.46
C LYS A 133 -18.73 2.56 4.97
N GLU A 134 -17.74 3.42 5.20
CA GLU A 134 -17.97 4.80 5.61
C GLU A 134 -18.50 5.63 4.46
N ALA A 135 -17.92 5.54 3.27
CA ALA A 135 -18.39 6.24 2.07
C ALA A 135 -19.84 5.85 1.71
N ALA A 136 -20.19 4.56 1.88
CA ALA A 136 -21.53 4.08 1.61
C ALA A 136 -22.61 4.73 2.48
N LYS A 137 -22.29 5.19 3.70
CA LYS A 137 -23.22 5.94 4.56
C LYS A 137 -23.61 7.28 3.95
N ASP A 138 -22.72 7.87 3.15
CA ASP A 138 -22.94 9.12 2.42
C ASP A 138 -23.50 8.86 1.00
N GLY A 139 -23.85 7.63 0.66
CA GLY A 139 -24.32 7.23 -0.68
C GLY A 139 -23.21 7.23 -1.74
N LEU A 140 -21.96 7.18 -1.33
CA LEU A 140 -20.80 7.24 -2.22
C LEU A 140 -20.18 5.86 -2.44
N PHE A 141 -19.53 5.70 -3.61
CA PHE A 141 -18.78 4.49 -3.98
C PHE A 141 -17.32 4.82 -4.16
N VAL A 142 -16.43 3.93 -3.69
CA VAL A 142 -14.98 4.11 -3.80
C VAL A 142 -14.46 3.45 -5.07
N ARG A 143 -13.64 4.16 -5.83
CA ARG A 143 -12.91 3.62 -6.99
C ARG A 143 -11.71 2.79 -6.51
N PRO A 144 -11.16 1.89 -7.37
CA PRO A 144 -9.93 1.17 -7.07
C PRO A 144 -8.79 2.12 -6.72
N ARG A 145 -7.94 1.69 -5.77
CA ARG A 145 -6.74 2.46 -5.38
C ARG A 145 -5.83 2.73 -6.57
N TYR A 146 -5.22 3.91 -6.57
CA TYR A 146 -4.21 4.32 -7.52
C TYR A 146 -3.02 4.89 -6.76
N SER A 147 -1.80 4.46 -7.06
CA SER A 147 -0.60 4.85 -6.30
C SER A 147 0.32 5.72 -7.14
N PRO A 148 1.03 6.70 -6.53
CA PRO A 148 2.18 7.34 -7.16
C PRO A 148 3.18 6.31 -7.70
N GLY A 149 3.73 6.56 -8.87
CA GLY A 149 4.58 5.61 -9.60
C GLY A 149 3.80 4.59 -10.46
N TYR A 150 2.46 4.61 -10.44
CA TYR A 150 1.66 3.76 -11.30
C TYR A 150 1.19 4.51 -12.55
N GLY A 151 1.23 3.85 -13.70
CA GLY A 151 0.88 4.46 -14.99
C GLY A 151 1.77 5.68 -15.28
N ASP A 152 1.13 6.84 -15.51
CA ASP A 152 1.77 8.12 -15.78
C ASP A 152 1.75 9.10 -14.58
N LEU A 153 1.36 8.63 -13.37
CA LEU A 153 1.44 9.43 -12.15
C LEU A 153 2.85 9.36 -11.57
N SER A 154 3.57 10.49 -11.54
CA SER A 154 4.94 10.53 -11.01
C SER A 154 5.02 10.07 -9.56
N LEU A 155 6.09 9.33 -9.23
CA LEU A 155 6.41 8.96 -7.86
C LEU A 155 6.71 10.19 -6.98
N ASP A 156 7.20 11.28 -7.56
CA ASP A 156 7.58 12.51 -6.85
C ASP A 156 6.41 13.15 -6.09
N VAL A 157 5.17 12.90 -6.55
CA VAL A 157 3.97 13.41 -5.90
C VAL A 157 3.74 12.80 -4.50
N GLN A 158 4.40 11.67 -4.18
CA GLN A 158 4.26 10.98 -2.90
C GLN A 158 4.60 11.86 -1.70
N SER A 159 5.64 12.70 -1.82
CA SER A 159 6.04 13.61 -0.73
C SER A 159 4.96 14.66 -0.45
N SER A 160 4.30 15.17 -1.50
CA SER A 160 3.20 16.12 -1.39
C SER A 160 1.95 15.47 -0.79
N PHE A 161 1.65 14.22 -1.13
CA PHE A 161 0.59 13.42 -0.50
C PHE A 161 0.80 13.29 1.01
N LEU A 162 2.00 12.91 1.42
CA LEU A 162 2.32 12.76 2.85
C LEU A 162 2.19 14.10 3.58
N LYS A 163 2.65 15.21 3.00
CA LYS A 163 2.47 16.55 3.59
C LYS A 163 0.99 16.88 3.75
N ALA A 164 0.16 16.65 2.74
CA ALA A 164 -1.28 16.90 2.80
C ALA A 164 -1.98 16.04 3.87
N LEU A 165 -1.58 14.77 4.02
CA LEU A 165 -2.11 13.87 5.06
C LEU A 165 -1.70 14.30 6.47
N LEU A 166 -0.47 14.80 6.66
CA LEU A 166 0.11 15.10 7.96
C LEU A 166 -0.08 16.56 8.39
N SER A 167 -0.49 17.46 7.50
CA SER A 167 -0.52 18.91 7.72
C SER A 167 -1.37 19.41 8.90
N LEU A 168 -2.23 18.57 9.50
CA LEU A 168 -3.07 18.91 10.67
C LEU A 168 -2.73 18.10 11.93
N ILE A 169 -1.67 17.29 11.93
CA ILE A 169 -1.26 16.54 13.14
C ILE A 169 -0.51 17.47 14.13
N HIS A 170 -0.17 18.67 13.69
CA HIS A 170 0.59 19.67 14.48
C HIS A 170 -0.28 20.82 15.01
N ILE A 171 -1.59 20.60 15.18
CA ILE A 171 -2.45 21.56 15.92
C ILE A 171 -2.84 20.98 17.25
#